data_3ecfff1616ba352c5e9b7507bac7244f
#
_entry.id   3ecfff1616ba352c5e9b7507bac7244f
#
_cell.length_a   1.000
_cell.length_b   1.000
_cell.length_c   1.000
_cell.angle_alpha   90.00
_cell.angle_beta   90.00
_cell.angle_gamma   90.00
#
_symmetry.space_group_name_H-M   'P 1'
#
loop_
_entity.id
_entity.type
_entity.pdbx_description
1 polymer ?
#
loop_
_entity_poly.entity_id
_entity_poly.type
_entity_poly.pdbx_seq_one_letter_code
_entity_poly.pdbx_strand_id
1 'polypeptide(L)'
;MMSNPYFVRTFKGTAQNRLFLFPYAGGGASAFNPWQKHFTDTEILPAHYPGRETRIKERPLESLTLLVEELWAGMEPLLRDGTPYYLFGHSPGTKVAYELALLIQQSNVPCQSKGMIIAAGKAPCLKETHPIHQLDDAHFIREIGRFSATPAAILASPELMSLFLPALRADFRLDETYHRREIEKVKCPILTLMGDQDPELTLDELLMWRNYTQGDFAVQTVAGAHMFILSNKEAVIKILQDYMGP
;
A
#
# COMPACT_ATOMS: atom_id res chain seq x y z
N MET A 1 22.22 -14.14 9.45
CA MET A 1 21.07 -13.85 8.57
C MET A 1 21.24 -12.43 8.08
N MET A 2 21.22 -12.20 6.77
CA MET A 2 21.18 -10.82 6.25
C MET A 2 19.87 -10.18 6.73
N SER A 3 19.94 -8.94 7.21
CA SER A 3 18.75 -8.19 7.63
C SER A 3 17.84 -7.98 6.42
N ASN A 4 16.54 -8.30 6.54
CA ASN A 4 15.57 -8.02 5.50
C ASN A 4 15.37 -6.49 5.41
N PRO A 5 15.77 -5.83 4.32
CA PRO A 5 15.68 -4.38 4.24
C PRO A 5 14.24 -3.88 3.99
N TYR A 6 13.34 -4.78 3.53
CA TYR A 6 11.98 -4.42 3.15
C TYR A 6 10.95 -4.63 4.26
N PHE A 7 11.19 -5.59 5.17
CA PHE A 7 10.26 -5.88 6.28
C PHE A 7 11.03 -6.08 7.57
N VAL A 8 10.98 -5.08 8.44
CA VAL A 8 11.64 -5.11 9.75
C VAL A 8 10.68 -5.70 10.77
N ARG A 9 11.03 -6.86 11.29
CA ARG A 9 10.23 -7.54 12.31
C ARG A 9 10.47 -6.93 13.69
N THR A 10 9.39 -6.44 14.31
CA THR A 10 9.41 -5.88 15.66
C THR A 10 8.53 -6.64 16.64
N PHE A 11 7.67 -7.52 16.13
CA PHE A 11 6.76 -8.33 16.93
C PHE A 11 7.52 -9.32 17.83
N LYS A 12 7.14 -9.36 19.12
CA LYS A 12 7.72 -10.26 20.10
C LYS A 12 6.72 -11.37 20.43
N GLY A 13 7.00 -12.58 20.01
CA GLY A 13 6.15 -13.74 20.25
C GLY A 13 5.86 -14.54 18.99
N THR A 14 4.88 -15.44 19.06
CA THR A 14 4.41 -16.23 17.93
C THR A 14 3.18 -15.56 17.35
N ALA A 15 3.28 -15.02 16.17
CA ALA A 15 2.15 -14.43 15.47
C ALA A 15 1.21 -15.52 14.95
N GLN A 16 -0.08 -15.34 15.14
CA GLN A 16 -1.13 -16.18 14.53
C GLN A 16 -1.43 -15.74 13.10
N ASN A 17 -1.28 -14.44 12.83
CA ASN A 17 -1.44 -13.85 11.51
C ASN A 17 -0.32 -12.85 11.22
N ARG A 18 -0.15 -12.50 9.94
CA ARG A 18 0.68 -11.38 9.48
C ARG A 18 -0.15 -10.41 8.66
N LEU A 19 0.11 -9.13 8.83
CA LEU A 19 -0.45 -8.09 7.98
C LEU A 19 0.68 -7.33 7.29
N PHE A 20 0.85 -7.54 5.99
CA PHE A 20 1.77 -6.79 5.15
C PHE A 20 1.10 -5.51 4.67
N LEU A 21 1.75 -4.36 4.88
CA LEU A 21 1.18 -3.05 4.55
C LEU A 21 2.05 -2.32 3.54
N PHE A 22 1.43 -1.90 2.45
CA PHE A 22 2.07 -1.18 1.35
C PHE A 22 1.60 0.27 1.35
N PRO A 23 2.52 1.23 1.53
CA PRO A 23 2.16 2.61 1.79
C PRO A 23 1.65 3.36 0.55
N TYR A 24 1.05 4.52 0.82
CA TYR A 24 0.69 5.56 -0.13
C TYR A 24 1.93 6.30 -0.66
N ALA A 25 1.77 7.11 -1.72
CA ALA A 25 2.86 7.88 -2.31
C ALA A 25 3.55 8.79 -1.27
N GLY A 26 4.87 8.69 -1.19
CA GLY A 26 5.68 9.37 -0.18
C GLY A 26 5.60 8.76 1.23
N GLY A 27 4.68 7.82 1.46
CA GLY A 27 4.57 7.11 2.73
C GLY A 27 5.71 6.11 2.96
N GLY A 28 5.93 5.76 4.21
CA GLY A 28 6.92 4.79 4.62
C GLY A 28 6.41 3.87 5.74
N ALA A 29 7.29 3.00 6.23
CA ALA A 29 6.96 2.04 7.29
C ALA A 29 6.53 2.72 8.59
N SER A 30 7.06 3.91 8.89
CA SER A 30 6.74 4.67 10.11
C SER A 30 5.26 5.05 10.22
N ALA A 31 4.54 5.16 9.10
CA ALA A 31 3.11 5.43 9.10
C ALA A 31 2.29 4.29 9.75
N PHE A 32 2.79 3.05 9.66
CA PHE A 32 2.10 1.84 10.10
C PHE A 32 2.72 1.20 11.34
N ASN A 33 4.00 1.42 11.65
CA ASN A 33 4.65 0.85 12.83
C ASN A 33 3.85 1.03 14.15
N PRO A 34 3.21 2.21 14.39
CA PRO A 34 2.39 2.40 15.58
C PRO A 34 1.14 1.52 15.63
N TRP A 35 0.73 0.89 14.53
CA TRP A 35 -0.44 0.02 14.51
C TRP A 35 -0.22 -1.27 15.29
N GLN A 36 1.02 -1.73 15.44
CA GLN A 36 1.35 -2.96 16.17
C GLN A 36 0.72 -3.01 17.58
N LYS A 37 0.61 -1.89 18.26
CA LYS A 37 0.01 -1.83 19.62
C LYS A 37 -1.48 -2.21 19.65
N HIS A 38 -2.16 -2.20 18.51
CA HIS A 38 -3.58 -2.56 18.40
C HIS A 38 -3.80 -4.04 18.02
N PHE A 39 -2.71 -4.78 17.72
CA PHE A 39 -2.77 -6.18 17.32
C PHE A 39 -1.89 -7.01 18.23
N THR A 40 -2.51 -7.92 18.98
CA THR A 40 -1.83 -8.74 20.01
C THR A 40 -1.31 -10.07 19.49
N ASP A 41 -1.92 -10.58 18.43
CA ASP A 41 -1.65 -11.88 17.80
C ASP A 41 -1.26 -11.78 16.33
N THR A 42 -1.31 -10.58 15.76
CA THR A 42 -0.96 -10.29 14.38
C THR A 42 0.32 -9.48 14.31
N GLU A 43 1.31 -9.98 13.56
CA GLU A 43 2.54 -9.27 13.26
C GLU A 43 2.29 -8.25 12.15
N ILE A 44 2.53 -6.97 12.45
CA ILE A 44 2.42 -5.85 11.51
C ILE A 44 3.74 -5.69 10.76
N LEU A 45 3.70 -5.83 9.44
CA LEU A 45 4.86 -5.84 8.56
C LEU A 45 4.73 -4.75 7.47
N PRO A 46 4.96 -3.49 7.82
CA PRO A 46 4.94 -2.42 6.82
C PRO A 46 6.15 -2.52 5.89
N ALA A 47 5.90 -2.33 4.60
CA ALA A 47 6.94 -2.33 3.59
C ALA A 47 7.79 -1.05 3.68
N HIS A 48 9.11 -1.23 3.69
CA HIS A 48 10.09 -0.17 3.81
C HIS A 48 10.76 0.08 2.45
N TYR A 49 10.21 1.03 1.69
CA TYR A 49 10.68 1.32 0.33
C TYR A 49 12.01 2.10 0.34
N PRO A 50 12.86 1.94 -0.70
CA PRO A 50 14.06 2.77 -0.86
C PRO A 50 13.70 4.25 -1.11
N GLY A 51 14.65 5.14 -0.85
CA GLY A 51 14.50 6.58 -1.06
C GLY A 51 13.78 7.33 0.04
N ARG A 52 13.47 6.68 1.19
CA ARG A 52 12.79 7.32 2.32
C ARG A 52 13.23 6.80 3.67
N GLU A 53 12.94 7.53 4.73
CA GLU A 53 13.22 7.17 6.12
C GLU A 53 14.70 6.78 6.32
N THR A 54 14.99 5.61 6.90
CA THR A 54 16.38 5.13 7.08
C THR A 54 17.05 4.75 5.76
N ARG A 55 16.27 4.56 4.67
CA ARG A 55 16.75 4.24 3.32
C ARG A 55 16.79 5.47 2.39
N ILE A 56 16.76 6.70 2.94
CA ILE A 56 16.70 7.96 2.19
C ILE A 56 17.86 8.14 1.18
N LYS A 57 19.02 7.51 1.44
CA LYS A 57 20.18 7.56 0.55
C LYS A 57 20.11 6.61 -0.63
N GLU A 58 19.18 5.67 -0.62
CA GLU A 58 18.98 4.76 -1.73
C GLU A 58 18.13 5.42 -2.82
N ARG A 59 18.39 5.03 -4.08
CA ARG A 59 17.58 5.53 -5.18
C ARG A 59 16.15 4.97 -5.09
N PRO A 60 15.10 5.79 -5.16
CA PRO A 60 13.73 5.32 -5.25
C PRO A 60 13.51 4.47 -6.51
N LEU A 61 12.66 3.46 -6.41
CA LEU A 61 12.25 2.64 -7.56
C LEU A 61 11.11 3.33 -8.31
N GLU A 62 11.24 3.44 -9.62
CA GLU A 62 10.29 4.11 -10.51
C GLU A 62 9.42 3.12 -11.31
N SER A 63 9.61 1.83 -11.11
CA SER A 63 8.89 0.75 -11.76
C SER A 63 8.17 -0.12 -10.74
N LEU A 64 6.87 -0.31 -10.92
CA LEU A 64 6.07 -1.18 -10.05
C LEU A 64 6.62 -2.63 -10.09
N THR A 65 6.98 -3.12 -11.27
CA THR A 65 7.52 -4.48 -11.43
C THR A 65 8.78 -4.68 -10.60
N LEU A 66 9.74 -3.75 -10.71
CA LEU A 66 10.99 -3.83 -9.92
C LEU A 66 10.71 -3.74 -8.41
N LEU A 67 9.79 -2.87 -7.99
CA LEU A 67 9.42 -2.76 -6.59
C LEU A 67 8.79 -4.05 -6.07
N VAL A 68 7.92 -4.68 -6.85
CA VAL A 68 7.26 -5.95 -6.50
C VAL A 68 8.29 -7.09 -6.41
N GLU A 69 9.23 -7.18 -7.34
CA GLU A 69 10.31 -8.19 -7.32
C GLU A 69 11.18 -8.06 -6.06
N GLU A 70 11.58 -6.85 -5.73
CA GLU A 70 12.39 -6.57 -4.53
C GLU A 70 11.62 -6.85 -3.23
N LEU A 71 10.35 -6.46 -3.18
CA LEU A 71 9.47 -6.76 -2.04
C LEU A 71 9.24 -8.27 -1.90
N TRP A 72 9.06 -8.98 -3.01
CA TRP A 72 8.91 -10.43 -3.01
C TRP A 72 10.14 -11.12 -2.41
N ALA A 73 11.32 -10.72 -2.81
CA ALA A 73 12.56 -11.28 -2.26
C ALA A 73 12.66 -11.12 -0.73
N GLY A 74 12.12 -10.02 -0.20
CA GLY A 74 12.01 -9.79 1.24
C GLY A 74 10.86 -10.53 1.92
N MET A 75 9.74 -10.74 1.20
CA MET A 75 8.52 -11.32 1.74
C MET A 75 8.51 -12.85 1.74
N GLU A 76 9.02 -13.47 0.68
CA GLU A 76 9.00 -14.93 0.51
C GLU A 76 9.58 -15.71 1.70
N PRO A 77 10.74 -15.35 2.27
CA PRO A 77 11.26 -16.03 3.46
C PRO A 77 10.32 -15.96 4.68
N LEU A 78 9.52 -14.90 4.78
CA LEU A 78 8.57 -14.71 5.87
C LEU A 78 7.30 -15.58 5.70
N LEU A 79 7.02 -16.08 4.50
CA LEU A 79 5.86 -16.92 4.21
C LEU A 79 6.14 -18.41 4.33
N ARG A 80 7.41 -18.81 4.50
CA ARG A 80 7.83 -20.23 4.50
C ARG A 80 7.37 -21.02 5.72
N ASP A 81 7.09 -20.35 6.83
CA ASP A 81 6.61 -20.99 8.05
C ASP A 81 5.11 -21.30 8.05
N GLY A 82 4.40 -20.89 6.97
CA GLY A 82 2.98 -21.16 6.81
C GLY A 82 2.06 -20.28 7.65
N THR A 83 2.58 -19.27 8.36
CA THR A 83 1.72 -18.33 9.11
C THR A 83 0.73 -17.65 8.16
N PRO A 84 -0.58 -17.68 8.44
CA PRO A 84 -1.60 -17.00 7.66
C PRO A 84 -1.30 -15.50 7.54
N TYR A 85 -1.68 -14.89 6.42
CA TYR A 85 -1.38 -13.49 6.20
C TYR A 85 -2.46 -12.77 5.40
N TYR A 86 -2.45 -11.44 5.54
CA TYR A 86 -3.26 -10.49 4.81
C TYR A 86 -2.36 -9.47 4.10
N LEU A 87 -2.86 -8.90 3.01
CA LEU A 87 -2.20 -7.84 2.26
C LEU A 87 -3.05 -6.57 2.36
N PHE A 88 -2.45 -5.46 2.73
CA PHE A 88 -3.09 -4.16 2.78
C PHE A 88 -2.32 -3.17 1.91
N GLY A 89 -3.00 -2.49 1.01
CA GLY A 89 -2.44 -1.38 0.24
C GLY A 89 -3.27 -0.13 0.37
N HIS A 90 -2.62 1.04 0.40
CA HIS A 90 -3.29 2.32 0.32
C HIS A 90 -2.79 3.10 -0.90
N SER A 91 -3.73 3.59 -1.73
CA SER A 91 -3.45 4.36 -2.95
C SER A 91 -2.50 3.56 -3.88
N PRO A 92 -1.28 3.98 -4.32
CA PRO A 92 -0.38 3.14 -5.12
C PRO A 92 -0.05 1.78 -4.46
N GLY A 93 -0.04 1.71 -3.14
CA GLY A 93 0.20 0.45 -2.41
C GLY A 93 -0.82 -0.64 -2.72
N THR A 94 -2.00 -0.30 -3.23
CA THR A 94 -3.02 -1.28 -3.64
C THR A 94 -2.58 -2.08 -4.86
N LYS A 95 -1.92 -1.44 -5.82
CA LYS A 95 -1.35 -2.08 -7.01
C LYS A 95 -0.18 -2.98 -6.63
N VAL A 96 0.65 -2.55 -5.67
CA VAL A 96 1.74 -3.36 -5.11
C VAL A 96 1.18 -4.61 -4.42
N ALA A 97 0.16 -4.46 -3.57
CA ALA A 97 -0.49 -5.59 -2.89
C ALA A 97 -1.07 -6.60 -3.90
N TYR A 98 -1.71 -6.10 -4.95
CA TYR A 98 -2.30 -6.95 -5.98
C TYR A 98 -1.26 -7.72 -6.80
N GLU A 99 -0.21 -7.06 -7.29
CA GLU A 99 0.85 -7.74 -8.04
C GLU A 99 1.60 -8.76 -7.18
N LEU A 100 1.87 -8.46 -5.91
CA LEU A 100 2.41 -9.43 -4.96
C LEU A 100 1.47 -10.63 -4.75
N ALA A 101 0.16 -10.39 -4.63
CA ALA A 101 -0.80 -11.47 -4.49
C ALA A 101 -0.78 -12.43 -5.70
N LEU A 102 -0.66 -11.90 -6.91
CA LEU A 102 -0.52 -12.71 -8.13
C LEU A 102 0.80 -13.49 -8.14
N LEU A 103 1.90 -12.85 -7.79
CA LEU A 103 3.22 -13.49 -7.73
C LEU A 103 3.25 -14.61 -6.69
N ILE A 104 2.64 -14.38 -5.53
CA ILE A 104 2.52 -15.40 -4.47
C ILE A 104 1.70 -16.61 -4.96
N GLN A 105 0.61 -16.38 -5.70
CA GLN A 105 -0.20 -17.48 -6.26
C GLN A 105 0.56 -18.39 -7.22
N GLN A 106 1.59 -17.86 -7.86
CA GLN A 106 2.46 -18.61 -8.79
C GLN A 106 3.65 -19.27 -8.06
N SER A 107 3.87 -18.96 -6.79
CA SER A 107 4.97 -19.47 -5.98
C SER A 107 4.59 -20.74 -5.22
N ASN A 108 5.59 -21.39 -4.62
CA ASN A 108 5.44 -22.59 -3.79
C ASN A 108 5.38 -22.29 -2.29
N VAL A 109 4.88 -21.14 -1.87
CA VAL A 109 4.71 -20.85 -0.44
C VAL A 109 3.58 -21.70 0.15
N PRO A 110 3.70 -22.14 1.42
CA PRO A 110 2.82 -23.16 2.01
C PRO A 110 1.42 -22.65 2.34
N CYS A 111 1.19 -21.32 2.36
CA CYS A 111 -0.16 -20.78 2.63
C CYS A 111 -0.56 -19.72 1.62
N GLN A 112 -1.87 -19.57 1.45
CA GLN A 112 -2.48 -18.51 0.63
C GLN A 112 -2.85 -17.31 1.51
N SER A 113 -2.96 -16.13 0.89
CA SER A 113 -3.49 -14.96 1.58
C SER A 113 -4.91 -15.22 2.08
N LYS A 114 -5.20 -14.81 3.31
CA LYS A 114 -6.54 -14.85 3.91
C LYS A 114 -7.45 -13.75 3.38
N GLY A 115 -6.87 -12.66 2.90
CA GLY A 115 -7.60 -11.53 2.34
C GLY A 115 -6.68 -10.43 1.86
N MET A 116 -7.20 -9.60 0.97
CA MET A 116 -6.54 -8.39 0.49
C MET A 116 -7.42 -7.18 0.78
N ILE A 117 -6.84 -6.15 1.37
CA ILE A 117 -7.52 -4.91 1.69
C ILE A 117 -7.00 -3.80 0.80
N ILE A 118 -7.88 -3.24 0.01
CA ILE A 118 -7.63 -2.20 -0.99
C ILE A 118 -8.19 -0.88 -0.47
N ALA A 119 -7.35 0.02 -0.05
CA ALA A 119 -7.74 1.31 0.49
C ALA A 119 -7.41 2.44 -0.49
N ALA A 120 -8.42 3.19 -0.92
CA ALA A 120 -8.29 4.37 -1.80
C ALA A 120 -7.52 4.11 -3.10
N GLY A 121 -7.72 2.95 -3.74
CA GLY A 121 -6.97 2.57 -4.95
C GLY A 121 -7.87 2.26 -6.14
N LYS A 122 -7.56 2.84 -7.30
CA LYS A 122 -8.18 2.51 -8.58
C LYS A 122 -7.83 1.08 -8.99
N ALA A 123 -8.78 0.40 -9.63
CA ALA A 123 -8.54 -0.95 -10.16
C ALA A 123 -7.47 -0.95 -11.27
N PRO A 124 -6.71 -2.06 -11.43
CA PRO A 124 -5.56 -2.13 -12.35
C PRO A 124 -5.85 -1.83 -13.82
N CYS A 125 -7.10 -2.00 -14.28
CA CYS A 125 -7.51 -1.68 -15.65
C CYS A 125 -7.76 -0.19 -15.90
N LEU A 126 -7.83 0.62 -14.85
CA LEU A 126 -8.05 2.05 -14.96
C LEU A 126 -6.72 2.77 -15.18
N LYS A 127 -6.63 3.50 -16.28
CA LYS A 127 -5.47 4.36 -16.54
C LYS A 127 -5.61 5.68 -15.81
N GLU A 128 -4.48 6.21 -15.34
CA GLU A 128 -4.43 7.61 -14.95
C GLU A 128 -4.54 8.51 -16.19
N THR A 129 -5.52 9.41 -16.18
CA THR A 129 -5.80 10.33 -17.29
C THR A 129 -5.11 11.69 -17.13
N HIS A 130 -4.69 12.02 -15.93
CA HIS A 130 -4.02 13.29 -15.60
C HIS A 130 -2.74 13.04 -14.80
N PRO A 131 -1.72 12.42 -15.43
CA PRO A 131 -0.48 12.08 -14.74
C PRO A 131 0.28 13.33 -14.31
N ILE A 132 0.70 13.38 -13.06
CA ILE A 132 1.42 14.52 -12.50
C ILE A 132 2.93 14.28 -12.39
N HIS A 133 3.40 13.01 -12.45
CA HIS A 133 4.83 12.69 -12.29
C HIS A 133 5.75 13.38 -13.31
N GLN A 134 5.21 13.82 -14.47
CA GLN A 134 5.96 14.50 -15.55
C GLN A 134 5.97 16.02 -15.41
N LEU A 135 5.20 16.59 -14.49
CA LEU A 135 5.17 18.03 -14.27
C LEU A 135 6.53 18.53 -13.72
N ASP A 136 6.85 19.79 -13.98
CA ASP A 136 7.95 20.44 -13.29
C ASP A 136 7.71 20.46 -11.76
N ASP A 137 8.76 20.73 -10.99
CA ASP A 137 8.70 20.60 -9.54
C ASP A 137 7.65 21.52 -8.90
N ALA A 138 7.50 22.75 -9.41
CA ALA A 138 6.54 23.71 -8.83
C ALA A 138 5.08 23.25 -9.05
N HIS A 139 4.77 22.75 -10.25
CA HIS A 139 3.45 22.21 -10.56
C HIS A 139 3.21 20.89 -9.84
N PHE A 140 4.18 20.00 -9.80
CA PHE A 140 4.08 18.74 -9.08
C PHE A 140 3.81 18.95 -7.58
N ILE A 141 4.57 19.84 -6.92
CA ILE A 141 4.37 20.18 -5.49
C ILE A 141 2.96 20.71 -5.24
N ARG A 142 2.45 21.56 -6.13
CA ARG A 142 1.08 22.06 -6.02
C ARG A 142 0.05 20.93 -6.13
N GLU A 143 0.22 20.03 -7.10
CA GLU A 143 -0.70 18.91 -7.32
C GLU A 143 -0.69 17.90 -6.16
N ILE A 144 0.47 17.54 -5.62
CA ILE A 144 0.52 16.63 -4.45
C ILE A 144 -0.14 17.23 -3.20
N GLY A 145 -0.22 18.57 -3.10
CA GLY A 145 -0.89 19.25 -2.00
C GLY A 145 -2.38 18.89 -1.86
N ARG A 146 -3.05 18.54 -2.95
CA ARG A 146 -4.47 18.18 -2.95
C ARG A 146 -4.77 16.87 -2.22
N PHE A 147 -3.82 15.94 -2.17
CA PHE A 147 -3.98 14.65 -1.49
C PHE A 147 -3.90 14.78 0.04
N SER A 148 -3.43 15.91 0.57
CA SER A 148 -3.29 16.16 2.01
C SER A 148 -2.43 15.13 2.78
N ALA A 149 -1.57 14.40 2.06
CA ALA A 149 -0.64 13.44 2.64
C ALA A 149 0.63 14.11 3.20
N THR A 150 1.07 15.20 2.55
CA THR A 150 2.26 15.95 2.91
C THR A 150 1.87 17.17 3.74
N PRO A 151 2.40 17.34 4.96
CA PRO A 151 2.13 18.51 5.79
C PRO A 151 2.46 19.83 5.08
N ALA A 152 1.61 20.85 5.24
CA ALA A 152 1.80 22.16 4.59
C ALA A 152 3.17 22.80 4.90
N ALA A 153 3.70 22.60 6.11
CA ALA A 153 5.02 23.08 6.50
C ALA A 153 6.17 22.44 5.68
N ILE A 154 5.98 21.17 5.25
CA ILE A 154 6.95 20.49 4.38
C ILE A 154 6.82 21.02 2.95
N LEU A 155 5.59 21.13 2.43
CA LEU A 155 5.32 21.68 1.09
C LEU A 155 5.87 23.11 0.91
N ALA A 156 5.86 23.91 1.98
CA ALA A 156 6.36 25.27 1.98
C ALA A 156 7.89 25.39 2.14
N SER A 157 8.60 24.30 2.43
CA SER A 157 10.07 24.30 2.60
C SER A 157 10.76 23.70 1.38
N PRO A 158 11.44 24.49 0.54
CA PRO A 158 12.19 23.97 -0.61
C PRO A 158 13.26 22.94 -0.22
N GLU A 159 13.92 23.15 0.93
CA GLU A 159 14.96 22.26 1.42
C GLU A 159 14.39 20.87 1.78
N LEU A 160 13.27 20.84 2.53
CA LEU A 160 12.60 19.57 2.86
C LEU A 160 12.03 18.91 1.62
N MET A 161 11.40 19.69 0.74
CA MET A 161 10.85 19.15 -0.50
C MET A 161 11.94 18.53 -1.39
N SER A 162 13.13 19.10 -1.46
CA SER A 162 14.24 18.53 -2.23
C SER A 162 14.62 17.11 -1.77
N LEU A 163 14.41 16.79 -0.49
CA LEU A 163 14.66 15.44 0.05
C LEU A 163 13.55 14.45 -0.27
N PHE A 164 12.30 14.91 -0.28
CA PHE A 164 11.14 14.01 -0.47
C PHE A 164 10.71 13.88 -1.93
N LEU A 165 10.99 14.90 -2.73
CA LEU A 165 10.54 14.99 -4.12
C LEU A 165 10.94 13.78 -4.98
N PRO A 166 12.19 13.24 -4.90
CA PRO A 166 12.56 12.08 -5.69
C PRO A 166 11.71 10.85 -5.39
N ALA A 167 11.43 10.57 -4.11
CA ALA A 167 10.61 9.44 -3.71
C ALA A 167 9.13 9.63 -4.09
N LEU A 168 8.58 10.82 -3.85
CA LEU A 168 7.22 11.17 -4.25
C LEU A 168 7.02 11.01 -5.75
N ARG A 169 7.91 11.58 -6.56
CA ARG A 169 7.83 11.51 -8.03
C ARG A 169 7.95 10.07 -8.53
N ALA A 170 8.81 9.27 -7.93
CA ALA A 170 8.95 7.85 -8.25
C ALA A 170 7.67 7.08 -7.94
N ASP A 171 7.04 7.32 -6.79
CA ASP A 171 5.79 6.66 -6.39
C ASP A 171 4.63 7.05 -7.31
N PHE A 172 4.49 8.32 -7.67
CA PHE A 172 3.50 8.74 -8.66
C PHE A 172 3.78 8.14 -10.03
N ARG A 173 5.04 8.09 -10.44
CA ARG A 173 5.40 7.48 -11.73
C ARG A 173 5.02 6.01 -11.78
N LEU A 174 5.37 5.22 -10.77
CA LEU A 174 5.03 3.79 -10.74
C LEU A 174 3.51 3.55 -10.72
N ASP A 175 2.75 4.42 -10.05
CA ASP A 175 1.29 4.34 -9.98
C ASP A 175 0.63 4.74 -11.31
N GLU A 176 1.00 5.90 -11.85
CA GLU A 176 0.38 6.50 -13.02
C GLU A 176 0.74 5.78 -14.34
N THR A 177 1.91 5.15 -14.40
CA THR A 177 2.34 4.37 -15.57
C THR A 177 1.86 2.92 -15.53
N TYR A 178 1.39 2.44 -14.36
CA TYR A 178 0.87 1.09 -14.24
C TYR A 178 -0.52 0.97 -14.85
N HIS A 179 -0.65 -0.01 -15.73
CA HIS A 179 -1.93 -0.36 -16.32
C HIS A 179 -1.94 -1.82 -16.74
N ARG A 180 -2.93 -2.57 -16.27
CA ARG A 180 -3.12 -3.97 -16.62
C ARG A 180 -4.39 -4.15 -17.44
N ARG A 181 -4.26 -4.53 -18.71
CA ARG A 181 -5.40 -4.72 -19.60
C ARG A 181 -6.17 -6.01 -19.30
N GLU A 182 -5.43 -7.05 -18.94
CA GLU A 182 -6.00 -8.36 -18.64
C GLU A 182 -6.35 -8.45 -17.16
N ILE A 183 -7.54 -8.98 -16.88
CA ILE A 183 -8.00 -9.20 -15.52
C ILE A 183 -7.52 -10.58 -15.08
N GLU A 184 -6.57 -10.60 -14.17
CA GLU A 184 -6.13 -11.80 -13.49
C GLU A 184 -6.66 -11.79 -12.06
N LYS A 185 -7.29 -12.90 -11.65
CA LYS A 185 -7.99 -12.93 -10.35
C LYS A 185 -7.12 -13.50 -9.26
N VAL A 186 -7.08 -12.80 -8.13
CA VAL A 186 -6.56 -13.37 -6.88
C VAL A 186 -7.57 -14.37 -6.30
N LYS A 187 -7.07 -15.36 -5.55
CA LYS A 187 -7.92 -16.40 -4.92
C LYS A 187 -8.51 -15.96 -3.58
N CYS A 188 -7.90 -14.97 -2.92
CA CYS A 188 -8.36 -14.49 -1.62
C CYS A 188 -9.53 -13.49 -1.76
N PRO A 189 -10.35 -13.33 -0.71
CA PRO A 189 -11.35 -12.26 -0.63
C PRO A 189 -10.70 -10.87 -0.76
N ILE A 190 -11.47 -9.91 -1.28
CA ILE A 190 -11.08 -8.49 -1.34
C ILE A 190 -12.06 -7.64 -0.52
N LEU A 191 -11.53 -6.91 0.44
CA LEU A 191 -12.22 -5.80 1.10
C LEU A 191 -11.71 -4.49 0.51
N THR A 192 -12.60 -3.63 0.02
CA THR A 192 -12.23 -2.29 -0.44
C THR A 192 -12.70 -1.23 0.55
N LEU A 193 -11.85 -0.21 0.76
CA LEU A 193 -12.11 0.94 1.62
C LEU A 193 -11.99 2.22 0.81
N MET A 194 -12.93 3.15 1.00
CA MET A 194 -12.82 4.51 0.45
C MET A 194 -13.23 5.56 1.49
N GLY A 195 -12.66 6.73 1.37
CA GLY A 195 -13.15 7.90 2.09
C GLY A 195 -14.50 8.35 1.55
N ASP A 196 -15.44 8.72 2.42
CA ASP A 196 -16.76 9.22 2.01
C ASP A 196 -16.68 10.61 1.34
N GLN A 197 -15.52 11.27 1.44
CA GLN A 197 -15.23 12.58 0.84
C GLN A 197 -13.97 12.52 -0.06
N ASP A 198 -13.63 11.34 -0.59
CA ASP A 198 -12.45 11.18 -1.44
C ASP A 198 -12.71 11.77 -2.84
N PRO A 199 -12.01 12.85 -3.25
CA PRO A 199 -12.18 13.44 -4.57
C PRO A 199 -11.40 12.71 -5.69
N GLU A 200 -10.52 11.78 -5.35
CA GLU A 200 -9.60 11.11 -6.27
C GLU A 200 -10.15 9.76 -6.77
N LEU A 201 -11.19 9.23 -6.12
CA LEU A 201 -11.74 7.91 -6.39
C LEU A 201 -13.26 7.90 -6.30
N THR A 202 -13.91 7.42 -7.34
CA THR A 202 -15.36 7.19 -7.33
C THR A 202 -15.70 5.78 -6.84
N LEU A 203 -16.93 5.60 -6.36
CA LEU A 203 -17.42 4.29 -5.95
C LEU A 203 -17.40 3.29 -7.13
N ASP A 204 -17.76 3.73 -8.34
CA ASP A 204 -17.78 2.89 -9.53
C ASP A 204 -16.37 2.38 -9.88
N GLU A 205 -15.34 3.23 -9.79
CA GLU A 205 -13.94 2.84 -9.98
C GLU A 205 -13.49 1.82 -8.92
N LEU A 206 -13.91 2.02 -7.66
CA LEU A 206 -13.61 1.08 -6.58
C LEU A 206 -14.31 -0.26 -6.78
N LEU A 207 -15.57 -0.25 -7.20
CA LEU A 207 -16.36 -1.46 -7.44
C LEU A 207 -15.76 -2.35 -8.55
N MET A 208 -14.93 -1.81 -9.43
CA MET A 208 -14.25 -2.62 -10.46
C MET A 208 -13.32 -3.68 -9.87
N TRP A 209 -12.83 -3.51 -8.63
CA TRP A 209 -12.03 -4.51 -7.93
C TRP A 209 -12.76 -5.85 -7.73
N ARG A 210 -14.09 -5.87 -7.79
CA ARG A 210 -14.89 -7.11 -7.76
C ARG A 210 -14.47 -8.10 -8.85
N ASN A 211 -14.01 -7.60 -9.98
CA ASN A 211 -13.58 -8.42 -11.11
C ASN A 211 -12.22 -9.10 -10.88
N TYR A 212 -11.47 -8.68 -9.85
CA TYR A 212 -10.10 -9.10 -9.57
C TYR A 212 -9.98 -10.17 -8.50
N THR A 213 -11.10 -10.68 -7.97
CA THR A 213 -11.08 -11.81 -7.02
C THR A 213 -11.96 -12.96 -7.47
N GLN A 214 -11.59 -14.18 -7.05
CA GLN A 214 -12.42 -15.37 -7.07
C GLN A 214 -13.16 -15.58 -5.74
N GLY A 215 -12.74 -14.89 -4.68
CA GLY A 215 -13.33 -14.93 -3.35
C GLY A 215 -14.43 -13.88 -3.17
N ASP A 216 -14.82 -13.69 -1.92
CA ASP A 216 -15.79 -12.67 -1.54
C ASP A 216 -15.26 -11.26 -1.80
N PHE A 217 -16.19 -10.35 -2.09
CA PHE A 217 -15.91 -8.94 -2.30
C PHE A 217 -16.80 -8.07 -1.42
N ALA A 218 -16.20 -7.17 -0.67
CA ALA A 218 -16.90 -6.24 0.19
C ALA A 218 -16.39 -4.80 0.00
N VAL A 219 -17.25 -3.83 0.28
CA VAL A 219 -16.94 -2.39 0.27
C VAL A 219 -17.32 -1.80 1.62
N GLN A 220 -16.43 -0.97 2.17
CA GLN A 220 -16.73 -0.16 3.34
C GLN A 220 -16.27 1.29 3.11
N THR A 221 -17.02 2.23 3.65
CA THR A 221 -16.67 3.65 3.66
C THR A 221 -16.10 4.05 5.01
N VAL A 222 -15.12 4.95 4.98
CA VAL A 222 -14.50 5.56 6.16
C VAL A 222 -14.71 7.07 6.07
N ALA A 223 -15.08 7.72 7.17
CA ALA A 223 -15.23 9.17 7.17
C ALA A 223 -13.87 9.85 6.87
N GLY A 224 -13.86 10.74 5.87
CA GLY A 224 -12.69 11.49 5.45
C GLY A 224 -12.43 11.47 3.94
N ALA A 225 -11.41 12.22 3.51
CA ALA A 225 -10.94 12.30 2.13
C ALA A 225 -9.97 11.15 1.79
N HIS A 226 -9.21 11.28 0.70
CA HIS A 226 -8.27 10.26 0.21
C HIS A 226 -7.34 9.68 1.30
N MET A 227 -6.86 10.52 2.21
CA MET A 227 -5.94 10.14 3.28
C MET A 227 -6.65 9.78 4.60
N PHE A 228 -7.85 9.17 4.53
CA PHE A 228 -8.57 8.70 5.72
C PHE A 228 -7.73 7.75 6.60
N ILE A 229 -6.75 7.07 6.03
CA ILE A 229 -5.79 6.24 6.76
C ILE A 229 -4.96 7.03 7.80
N LEU A 230 -4.78 8.32 7.61
CA LEU A 230 -4.11 9.23 8.54
C LEU A 230 -5.11 9.96 9.43
N SER A 231 -6.18 10.50 8.83
CA SER A 231 -7.16 11.34 9.53
C SER A 231 -8.15 10.54 10.38
N ASN A 232 -8.42 9.27 10.04
CA ASN A 232 -9.35 8.39 10.75
C ASN A 232 -8.77 6.98 10.94
N LYS A 233 -7.53 6.95 11.37
CA LYS A 233 -6.71 5.74 11.55
C LYS A 233 -7.39 4.71 12.44
N GLU A 234 -8.02 5.13 13.52
CA GLU A 234 -8.68 4.23 14.49
C GLU A 234 -9.84 3.46 13.84
N ALA A 235 -10.62 4.10 13.00
CA ALA A 235 -11.69 3.43 12.25
C ALA A 235 -11.12 2.38 11.28
N VAL A 236 -10.05 2.71 10.56
CA VAL A 236 -9.37 1.75 9.67
C VAL A 236 -8.86 0.53 10.46
N ILE A 237 -8.17 0.76 11.59
CA ILE A 237 -7.67 -0.33 12.44
C ILE A 237 -8.83 -1.21 12.93
N LYS A 238 -9.95 -0.61 13.37
CA LYS A 238 -11.14 -1.36 13.81
C LYS A 238 -11.70 -2.24 12.68
N ILE A 239 -11.81 -1.70 11.46
CA ILE A 239 -12.25 -2.46 10.29
C ILE A 239 -11.32 -3.64 10.00
N LEU A 240 -10.00 -3.43 10.10
CA LEU A 240 -9.03 -4.51 9.90
C LEU A 240 -9.17 -5.60 10.97
N GLN A 241 -9.34 -5.24 12.25
CA GLN A 241 -9.56 -6.18 13.32
C GLN A 241 -10.83 -7.01 13.09
N ASP A 242 -11.94 -6.35 12.72
CA ASP A 242 -13.21 -7.02 12.44
C ASP A 242 -13.13 -7.94 11.21
N TYR A 243 -12.40 -7.53 10.18
CA TYR A 243 -12.22 -8.30 8.94
C TYR A 243 -11.31 -9.52 9.13
N MET A 244 -10.23 -9.38 9.89
CA MET A 244 -9.28 -10.47 10.12
C MET A 244 -9.81 -11.48 11.15
N GLY A 245 -10.77 -11.09 11.97
CA GLY A 245 -11.32 -11.91 13.05
C GLY A 245 -10.37 -12.05 14.24
N PRO A 246 -10.83 -12.75 15.27
CA PRO A 246 -9.99 -13.05 16.42
C PRO A 246 -8.92 -14.09 16.12
#